data_d05f43c9995de115192c332105adadd5
#
_entry.id   d05f43c9995de115192c332105adadd5
#
_cell.length_a   1.000
_cell.length_b   1.000
_cell.length_c   1.000
_cell.angle_alpha   90.00
_cell.angle_beta   90.00
_cell.angle_gamma   90.00
#
_symmetry.space_group_name_H-M   'P 1'
#
loop_
_entity.id
_entity.type
_entity.pdbx_description
1 polymer ?
#
loop_
_entity_poly.entity_id
_entity_poly.type
_entity_poly.pdbx_seq_one_letter_code
_entity_poly.pdbx_strand_id
1 'polypeptide(L)'
;MKLTTKGRYAVTAMLDLALHSGRKPINLADISRRQDISLTYLEQLFNKLRRRGLVESVRGPGGGYQLTVDAAEITIARVIYAVDETIDVTRCGGQQNCQGDQRCLTHDLWMGLNQHVAKY
;
A
#
# COMPACT_ATOMS: atom_id res chain seq x y z
N MET A 1 -2.50 -15.82 -4.40
CA MET A 1 -2.46 -14.45 -3.85
C MET A 1 -1.52 -14.41 -2.67
N LYS A 2 -0.64 -13.44 -2.65
CA LYS A 2 0.36 -13.36 -1.58
C LYS A 2 0.54 -11.91 -1.17
N LEU A 3 0.24 -11.58 0.07
CA LEU A 3 0.44 -10.26 0.62
C LEU A 3 1.61 -10.32 1.60
N THR A 4 2.71 -9.67 1.26
CA THR A 4 3.92 -9.70 2.07
C THR A 4 3.87 -8.69 3.20
N THR A 5 4.87 -8.74 4.07
CA THR A 5 5.06 -7.79 5.17
C THR A 5 5.08 -6.35 4.67
N LYS A 6 5.67 -6.11 3.49
CA LYS A 6 5.79 -4.77 2.91
C LYS A 6 4.41 -4.13 2.70
N GLY A 7 3.50 -4.82 2.03
CA GLY A 7 2.15 -4.32 1.82
C GLY A 7 1.37 -4.17 3.11
N ARG A 8 1.47 -5.16 4.00
CA ARG A 8 0.77 -5.12 5.30
C ARG A 8 1.22 -3.95 6.15
N TYR A 9 2.52 -3.73 6.25
CA TYR A 9 3.06 -2.64 7.06
C TYR A 9 2.77 -1.28 6.45
N ALA A 10 2.77 -1.18 5.12
CA ALA A 10 2.39 0.07 4.46
C ALA A 10 0.94 0.46 4.79
N VAL A 11 0.02 -0.49 4.74
CA VAL A 11 -1.38 -0.24 5.08
C VAL A 11 -1.52 0.14 6.55
N THR A 12 -0.85 -0.60 7.45
CA THR A 12 -0.88 -0.29 8.88
C THR A 12 -0.36 1.11 9.16
N ALA A 13 0.76 1.49 8.55
CA ALA A 13 1.37 2.79 8.77
C ALA A 13 0.52 3.93 8.19
N MET A 14 -0.09 3.72 7.03
CA MET A 14 -0.99 4.71 6.42
C MET A 14 -2.24 4.91 7.27
N LEU A 15 -2.79 3.84 7.82
CA LEU A 15 -3.93 3.95 8.71
C LEU A 15 -3.57 4.69 10.01
N ASP A 16 -2.42 4.37 10.59
CA ASP A 16 -1.91 5.09 11.77
C ASP A 16 -1.78 6.59 11.45
N LEU A 17 -1.18 6.91 10.32
CA LEU A 17 -1.03 8.30 9.89
C LEU A 17 -2.40 8.99 9.77
N ALA A 18 -3.36 8.34 9.13
CA ALA A 18 -4.69 8.90 8.94
C ALA A 18 -5.41 9.14 10.26
N LEU A 19 -5.27 8.22 11.22
CA LEU A 19 -5.94 8.31 12.50
C LEU A 19 -5.35 9.39 13.43
N HIS A 20 -4.06 9.69 13.28
CA HIS A 20 -3.36 10.59 14.20
C HIS A 20 -2.98 11.93 13.58
N SER A 21 -3.16 12.11 12.26
CA SER A 21 -2.62 13.27 11.56
C SER A 21 -3.33 14.58 11.90
N GLY A 22 -4.57 14.58 12.31
CA GLY A 22 -5.26 15.81 12.67
C GLY A 22 -4.83 17.00 11.82
N ARG A 23 -4.31 18.06 12.45
CA ARG A 23 -3.78 19.25 11.78
C ARG A 23 -2.25 19.28 11.72
N LYS A 24 -1.58 18.27 12.29
CA LYS A 24 -0.11 18.26 12.41
C LYS A 24 0.47 17.08 11.67
N PRO A 25 1.65 17.26 11.06
CA PRO A 25 2.38 16.10 10.53
C PRO A 25 2.72 15.11 11.64
N ILE A 26 2.89 13.85 11.26
CA ILE A 26 3.24 12.76 12.16
C ILE A 26 4.65 12.31 11.83
N ASN A 27 5.53 12.21 12.81
CA ASN A 27 6.85 11.68 12.56
C ASN A 27 6.83 10.16 12.59
N LEU A 28 7.76 9.55 11.84
CA LEU A 28 7.79 8.10 11.69
C LEU A 28 8.19 7.39 12.98
N ALA A 29 8.93 8.05 13.86
CA ALA A 29 9.31 7.47 15.15
C ALA A 29 8.09 7.16 16.01
N ASP A 30 7.07 8.01 15.94
CA ASP A 30 5.82 7.77 16.66
C ASP A 30 5.05 6.58 16.09
N ILE A 31 4.99 6.46 14.77
CA ILE A 31 4.37 5.31 14.12
C ILE A 31 5.14 4.04 14.46
N SER A 32 6.46 4.10 14.40
CA SER A 32 7.33 2.98 14.76
C SER A 32 7.03 2.46 16.16
N ARG A 33 6.91 3.37 17.11
CA ARG A 33 6.64 3.02 18.51
C ARG A 33 5.23 2.43 18.66
N ARG A 34 4.22 3.05 18.06
CA ARG A 34 2.83 2.60 18.21
C ARG A 34 2.58 1.24 17.54
N GLN A 35 3.16 1.02 16.37
CA GLN A 35 2.88 -0.16 15.56
C GLN A 35 3.97 -1.24 15.62
N ASP A 36 5.03 -0.99 16.39
CA ASP A 36 6.15 -1.93 16.51
C ASP A 36 6.73 -2.31 15.15
N ILE A 37 6.99 -1.30 14.33
CA ILE A 37 7.62 -1.44 13.02
C ILE A 37 8.94 -0.68 13.04
N SER A 38 10.01 -1.29 12.50
CA SER A 38 11.33 -0.66 12.43
C SER A 38 11.25 0.73 11.78
N LEU A 39 11.88 1.72 12.41
CA LEU A 39 11.94 3.08 11.86
C LEU A 39 12.58 3.11 10.47
N THR A 40 13.69 2.38 10.31
CA THR A 40 14.39 2.29 9.02
C THR A 40 13.46 1.73 7.94
N TYR A 41 12.68 0.71 8.29
CA TYR A 41 11.74 0.11 7.35
C TYR A 41 10.62 1.10 6.99
N LEU A 42 10.10 1.82 7.98
CA LEU A 42 9.09 2.86 7.72
C LEU A 42 9.63 3.95 6.80
N GLU A 43 10.88 4.36 6.97
CA GLU A 43 11.51 5.34 6.10
C GLU A 43 11.53 4.86 4.64
N GLN A 44 11.83 3.59 4.42
CA GLN A 44 11.80 3.00 3.08
C GLN A 44 10.38 2.99 2.49
N LEU A 45 9.40 2.58 3.28
CA LEU A 45 8.01 2.54 2.83
C LEU A 45 7.48 3.94 2.53
N PHE A 46 7.72 4.90 3.40
CA PHE A 46 7.23 6.27 3.22
C PHE A 46 7.93 6.99 2.08
N ASN A 47 9.18 6.66 1.77
CA ASN A 47 9.84 7.16 0.59
C ASN A 47 9.09 6.74 -0.69
N LYS A 48 8.65 5.48 -0.75
CA LYS A 48 7.86 4.98 -1.88
C LYS A 48 6.46 5.61 -1.92
N LEU A 49 5.81 5.71 -0.77
CA LEU A 49 4.49 6.35 -0.69
C LEU A 49 4.55 7.82 -1.12
N ARG A 50 5.60 8.53 -0.74
CA ARG A 50 5.83 9.91 -1.15
C ARG A 50 6.04 10.02 -2.65
N ARG A 51 6.85 9.15 -3.24
CA ARG A 51 7.09 9.13 -4.69
C ARG A 51 5.83 8.90 -5.49
N ARG A 52 4.87 8.16 -4.94
CA ARG A 52 3.58 7.88 -5.57
C ARG A 52 2.52 8.93 -5.23
N GLY A 53 2.88 9.96 -4.48
CA GLY A 53 2.00 11.08 -4.20
C GLY A 53 0.94 10.84 -3.14
N LEU A 54 1.05 9.80 -2.33
CA LEU A 54 0.09 9.51 -1.26
C LEU A 54 0.38 10.28 0.02
N VAL A 55 1.64 10.59 0.27
CA VAL A 55 2.06 11.37 1.43
C VAL A 55 3.05 12.44 0.98
N GLU A 56 3.20 13.47 1.81
CA GLU A 56 4.23 14.49 1.64
C GLU A 56 4.97 14.68 2.96
N SER A 57 6.23 15.09 2.89
CA SER A 57 7.05 15.32 4.06
C SER A 57 7.04 16.80 4.41
N VAL A 58 7.07 17.08 5.72
CA VAL A 58 7.18 18.44 6.27
C VAL A 58 8.44 18.50 7.11
N ARG A 59 9.33 19.43 6.78
CA ARG A 59 10.62 19.58 7.46
C ARG A 59 10.50 20.51 8.67
N GLY A 60 11.48 20.39 9.57
CA GLY A 60 11.65 21.28 10.71
C GLY A 60 11.05 20.75 11.99
N PRO A 61 11.08 21.54 13.07
CA PRO A 61 10.48 21.16 14.35
C PRO A 61 8.98 20.91 14.17
N GLY A 62 8.52 19.80 14.71
CA GLY A 62 7.13 19.39 14.54
C GLY A 62 6.82 18.83 13.15
N GLY A 63 7.84 18.58 12.32
CA GLY A 63 7.68 17.99 11.00
C GLY A 63 7.41 16.50 11.03
N GLY A 64 7.27 15.92 9.84
CA GLY A 64 6.98 14.52 9.67
C GLY A 64 6.29 14.30 8.33
N TYR A 65 5.28 13.46 8.31
CA TYR A 65 4.52 13.15 7.10
C TYR A 65 3.04 13.48 7.29
N GLN A 66 2.39 13.81 6.19
CA GLN A 66 0.95 14.03 6.17
C GLN A 66 0.38 13.49 4.85
N LEU A 67 -0.91 13.19 4.84
CA LEU A 67 -1.60 12.75 3.64
C LEU A 67 -1.70 13.90 2.65
N THR A 68 -1.56 13.58 1.36
CA THR A 68 -1.72 14.58 0.28
C THR A 68 -3.18 14.76 -0.12
N VAL A 69 -4.00 13.73 0.15
CA VAL A 69 -5.43 13.72 -0.16
C VAL A 69 -6.19 13.20 1.05
N ASP A 70 -7.51 13.37 1.03
CA ASP A 70 -8.38 12.84 2.07
C ASP A 70 -8.23 11.31 2.15
N ALA A 71 -8.14 10.78 3.37
CA ALA A 71 -8.01 9.34 3.60
C ALA A 71 -9.12 8.54 2.90
N ALA A 72 -10.34 9.10 2.82
CA ALA A 72 -11.46 8.45 2.17
C ALA A 72 -11.23 8.23 0.67
N GLU A 73 -10.31 8.96 0.05
CA GLU A 73 -9.99 8.84 -1.37
C GLU A 73 -8.86 7.85 -1.65
N ILE A 74 -8.24 7.29 -0.62
CA ILE A 74 -7.12 6.37 -0.76
C ILE A 74 -7.64 4.94 -0.62
N THR A 75 -7.49 4.14 -1.68
CA THR A 75 -7.84 2.73 -1.62
C THR A 75 -6.70 1.92 -1.02
N ILE A 76 -7.03 0.78 -0.44
CA ILE A 76 -6.03 -0.16 0.08
C ILE A 76 -5.10 -0.62 -1.05
N ALA A 77 -5.66 -0.88 -2.23
CA ALA A 77 -4.86 -1.29 -3.39
C ALA A 77 -3.82 -0.24 -3.77
N ARG A 78 -4.17 1.07 -3.72
CA ARG A 78 -3.22 2.14 -4.03
C ARG A 78 -2.02 2.12 -3.08
N VAL A 79 -2.27 1.88 -1.80
CA VAL A 79 -1.20 1.79 -0.79
C VAL A 79 -0.29 0.61 -1.08
N ILE A 80 -0.87 -0.55 -1.35
CA ILE A 80 -0.11 -1.78 -1.64
C ILE A 80 0.74 -1.60 -2.89
N TYR A 81 0.16 -1.09 -3.97
CA TYR A 81 0.89 -0.88 -5.23
C TYR A 81 1.97 0.20 -5.09
N ALA A 82 1.75 1.19 -4.24
CA ALA A 82 2.73 2.28 -4.05
C ALA A 82 4.06 1.76 -3.47
N VAL A 83 4.05 0.66 -2.73
CA VAL A 83 5.25 0.06 -2.17
C VAL A 83 5.78 -1.09 -3.04
N ASP A 84 5.46 -1.07 -4.33
CA ASP A 84 5.94 -2.02 -5.34
C ASP A 84 5.48 -3.46 -5.06
N GLU A 85 4.31 -3.62 -4.48
CA GLU A 85 3.71 -4.91 -4.28
C GLU A 85 2.44 -5.02 -5.11
N THR A 86 2.10 -6.22 -5.55
CA THR A 86 0.90 -6.47 -6.32
C THR A 86 0.12 -7.62 -5.71
N ILE A 87 -1.19 -7.57 -5.88
CA ILE A 87 -2.06 -8.67 -5.51
C ILE A 87 -2.59 -9.28 -6.80
N ASP A 88 -2.18 -10.52 -7.08
CA ASP A 88 -2.58 -11.24 -8.29
C ASP A 88 -3.00 -12.65 -7.89
N VAL A 89 -4.26 -12.98 -8.15
CA VAL A 89 -4.81 -14.29 -7.83
C VAL A 89 -4.72 -15.27 -9.00
N THR A 90 -4.21 -14.83 -10.17
CA THR A 90 -4.02 -15.70 -11.32
C THR A 90 -2.67 -16.42 -11.24
N ARG A 91 -2.56 -17.57 -11.90
CA ARG A 91 -1.28 -18.27 -12.05
C ARG A 91 -0.48 -17.74 -13.24
N CYS A 92 -1.16 -17.16 -14.21
CA CYS A 92 -0.55 -16.76 -15.49
C CYS A 92 -0.17 -15.28 -15.55
N GLY A 93 -0.45 -14.50 -14.52
CA GLY A 93 -0.22 -13.06 -14.57
C GLY A 93 -1.05 -12.34 -15.63
N GLY A 94 -2.18 -12.93 -16.05
CA GLY A 94 -3.03 -12.38 -17.10
C GLY A 94 -2.68 -12.83 -18.51
N GLN A 95 -1.66 -13.68 -18.70
CA GLN A 95 -1.18 -14.08 -20.02
C GLN A 95 -2.02 -15.18 -20.69
N GLN A 96 -3.05 -15.68 -20.01
CA GLN A 96 -3.97 -16.71 -20.53
C GLN A 96 -3.30 -18.05 -20.84
N ASN A 97 -2.23 -18.36 -20.11
CA ASN A 97 -1.48 -19.61 -20.26
C ASN A 97 -1.47 -20.45 -19.01
N CYS A 98 -2.49 -20.29 -18.16
CA CYS A 98 -2.58 -20.97 -16.86
C CYS A 98 -2.75 -22.48 -16.97
N GLN A 99 -3.10 -22.99 -18.16
CA GLN A 99 -3.19 -24.42 -18.44
C GLN A 99 -2.44 -24.70 -19.76
N GLY A 100 -1.10 -24.77 -19.68
CA GLY A 100 -0.26 -24.83 -20.85
C GLY A 100 -0.34 -23.53 -21.64
N ASP A 101 -0.62 -23.60 -22.93
CA ASP A 101 -0.79 -22.42 -23.78
C ASP A 101 -2.25 -21.96 -23.86
N GLN A 102 -3.12 -22.43 -22.98
CA GLN A 102 -4.55 -22.17 -23.04
C GLN A 102 -5.04 -21.56 -21.73
N ARG A 103 -6.16 -20.86 -21.83
CA ARG A 103 -6.86 -20.34 -20.66
C ARG A 103 -7.45 -21.50 -19.87
N CYS A 104 -7.33 -21.45 -18.55
CA CYS A 104 -8.01 -22.39 -17.69
C CYS A 104 -9.50 -22.05 -17.56
N LEU A 105 -10.26 -22.99 -17.03
CA LEU A 105 -11.71 -22.84 -16.83
C LEU A 105 -12.05 -21.58 -16.02
N THR A 106 -11.23 -21.24 -15.04
CA THR A 106 -11.50 -20.16 -14.08
C THR A 106 -10.72 -18.87 -14.38
N HIS A 107 -10.12 -18.75 -15.58
CA HIS A 107 -9.32 -17.57 -15.91
C HIS A 107 -10.10 -16.27 -15.74
N ASP A 108 -11.30 -16.18 -16.30
CA ASP A 108 -12.10 -14.96 -16.24
C ASP A 108 -12.55 -14.65 -14.82
N LEU A 109 -12.81 -15.66 -14.01
CA LEU A 109 -13.15 -15.50 -12.60
C LEU A 109 -12.02 -14.83 -11.83
N TRP A 110 -10.79 -15.33 -12.00
CA TRP A 110 -9.62 -14.76 -11.31
C TRP A 110 -9.29 -13.36 -11.81
N MET A 111 -9.43 -13.11 -13.10
CA MET A 111 -9.24 -11.78 -13.65
C MET A 111 -10.26 -10.80 -13.08
N GLY A 112 -11.51 -11.21 -12.96
CA GLY A 112 -12.55 -10.40 -12.34
C GLY A 112 -12.26 -10.09 -10.88
N LEU A 113 -11.77 -11.08 -10.13
CA LEU A 113 -11.39 -10.89 -8.74
C LEU A 113 -10.23 -9.90 -8.61
N ASN A 114 -9.22 -10.02 -9.48
CA ASN A 114 -8.10 -9.06 -9.49
C ASN A 114 -8.59 -7.64 -9.73
N GLN A 115 -9.51 -7.44 -10.66
CA GLN A 115 -10.08 -6.13 -10.94
C GLN A 115 -10.86 -5.58 -9.75
N HIS A 116 -11.59 -6.43 -9.06
CA HIS A 116 -12.34 -6.05 -7.87
C HIS A 116 -11.41 -5.64 -6.73
N VAL A 117 -10.36 -6.42 -6.49
CA VAL A 117 -9.34 -6.10 -5.47
C VAL A 117 -8.66 -4.78 -5.80
N ALA A 118 -8.36 -4.51 -7.06
CA ALA A 118 -7.69 -3.27 -7.47
C ALA A 118 -8.52 -2.02 -7.16
N LYS A 119 -9.83 -2.15 -7.01
CA LYS A 119 -10.72 -1.03 -6.69
C LYS A 119 -10.93 -0.84 -5.18
N TYR A 120 -10.52 -1.80 -4.39
CA TYR A 120 -10.70 -1.78 -2.95
C TYR A 120 -9.69 -0.86 -2.27
#